data_982ee4036ce99bf4f9e69be828347d6f
#
_entry.id   982ee4036ce99bf4f9e69be828347d6f
#
_cell.length_a   1.000
_cell.length_b   1.000
_cell.length_c   1.000
_cell.angle_alpha   90.00
_cell.angle_beta   90.00
_cell.angle_gamma   90.00
#
_symmetry.space_group_name_H-M   'P 1'
#
loop_
_entity.id
_entity.type
_entity.pdbx_description
1 polymer ?
#
loop_
_entity_poly.entity_id
_entity_poly.type
_entity_poly.pdbx_seq_one_letter_code
_entity_poly.pdbx_strand_id
1 'polypeptide(L)'
;MKALVVHELLGRTTSLFGNQEIVSGSVRLTYRSFYERVCRLASSLKRIGIKKGTVVGVLDANTHRYLELHYALSMVGAIIHTLNFRLPGEDLVYTMVHAGDEWICVSDLFIQAVKPVAERFPNWIIMSDDENLKLPGASNSFSYEELVRSGDFLETPEKVSETDTYSIFYTTGTTGRPKGIRYRHRDILLGSLQLCHHLTIHETGAHIGSSDVIMPLIPFFHIHGWGTAFFGPYLGAKMVLPGRAIPSEQAEIIHREGVTWLNMVPTQLHMLLDVENFGKVKILTGGSALPTGLARQAVSRGVRYSLIYGGSDQLGASISVVPEGKTLPSSYSEEWEMLRTRMRPLPMVDISIRDEKGSPLPNDGKTIGEIWVSSPWLPEGYYNDPERSAEAYPPEHPGWFKTGDLGSLSPDGWLTVADRQKDAIKSGGEWIMSSVLEAVISEHPKVAMVAVIPVPDDRWGERPLAVVKPKEPVSDSELRSFIENKVSEGRIAKFWIPDRFLIVEEIPVTSAGKLNKEQLRKIYR
;
A
#
# COMPACT_ATOMS: atom_id res chain seq x y z
N MET A 1 21.07 -5.95 25.63
CA MET A 1 20.20 -4.89 25.05
C MET A 1 19.15 -5.62 24.22
N LYS A 2 17.86 -5.25 24.38
CA LYS A 2 16.78 -5.86 23.60
C LYS A 2 16.86 -5.33 22.16
N ALA A 3 16.88 -6.22 21.16
CA ALA A 3 16.97 -5.84 19.75
C ALA A 3 15.59 -5.40 19.23
N LEU A 4 15.55 -4.47 18.27
CA LEU A 4 14.33 -4.01 17.61
C LEU A 4 13.99 -4.99 16.46
N VAL A 5 13.40 -6.15 16.81
CA VAL A 5 13.04 -7.22 15.88
C VAL A 5 11.56 -7.54 15.91
N VAL A 6 11.01 -7.99 14.78
CA VAL A 6 9.55 -8.09 14.56
C VAL A 6 8.86 -8.99 15.58
N HIS A 7 9.38 -10.18 15.88
CA HIS A 7 8.73 -11.11 16.80
C HIS A 7 8.63 -10.61 18.25
N GLU A 8 9.47 -9.65 18.64
CA GLU A 8 9.43 -9.05 19.99
C GLU A 8 8.15 -8.24 20.27
N LEU A 9 7.42 -7.84 19.24
CA LEU A 9 6.12 -7.17 19.39
C LEU A 9 5.12 -8.07 20.11
N LEU A 10 5.11 -9.38 19.81
CA LEU A 10 4.10 -10.32 20.33
C LEU A 10 4.20 -10.54 21.83
N GLY A 11 5.38 -10.47 22.43
CA GLY A 11 5.55 -10.64 23.87
C GLY A 11 4.72 -9.66 24.69
N ARG A 12 4.77 -8.38 24.33
CA ARG A 12 3.94 -7.34 24.95
C ARG A 12 2.46 -7.54 24.64
N THR A 13 2.14 -7.81 23.39
CA THR A 13 0.75 -7.98 22.95
C THR A 13 0.07 -9.13 23.70
N THR A 14 0.73 -10.26 23.80
CA THR A 14 0.21 -11.44 24.51
C THR A 14 0.01 -11.18 26.01
N SER A 15 0.94 -10.45 26.63
CA SER A 15 0.86 -10.13 28.06
C SER A 15 -0.29 -9.18 28.39
N LEU A 16 -0.49 -8.14 27.60
CA LEU A 16 -1.45 -7.07 27.89
C LEU A 16 -2.81 -7.29 27.24
N PHE A 17 -2.85 -7.90 26.06
CA PHE A 17 -4.04 -8.04 25.22
C PHE A 17 -4.30 -9.50 24.81
N GLY A 18 -3.82 -10.46 25.59
CA GLY A 18 -3.85 -11.89 25.26
C GLY A 18 -5.22 -12.48 24.93
N ASN A 19 -6.30 -11.86 25.40
CA ASN A 19 -7.69 -12.28 25.13
C ASN A 19 -8.33 -11.57 23.93
N GLN A 20 -7.67 -10.56 23.33
CA GLN A 20 -8.21 -9.88 22.17
C GLN A 20 -8.12 -10.76 20.93
N GLU A 21 -9.05 -10.58 20.00
CA GLU A 21 -9.27 -11.51 18.89
C GLU A 21 -8.51 -11.14 17.60
N ILE A 22 -8.12 -12.17 16.89
CA ILE A 22 -7.78 -12.17 15.46
C ILE A 22 -8.80 -13.06 14.76
N VAL A 23 -9.54 -12.50 13.80
CA VAL A 23 -10.58 -13.19 13.03
C VAL A 23 -10.13 -13.34 11.59
N SER A 24 -10.22 -14.56 11.04
CA SER A 24 -9.84 -14.87 9.65
C SER A 24 -10.80 -15.91 9.07
N GLY A 25 -11.79 -15.47 8.29
CA GLY A 25 -12.87 -16.33 7.82
C GLY A 25 -13.68 -16.89 9.00
N SER A 26 -13.69 -18.22 9.15
CA SER A 26 -14.32 -18.94 10.27
C SER A 26 -13.40 -19.08 11.50
N VAL A 27 -12.09 -18.82 11.33
CA VAL A 27 -11.10 -19.00 12.39
C VAL A 27 -11.12 -17.79 13.33
N ARG A 28 -11.21 -18.06 14.64
CA ARG A 28 -11.09 -17.06 15.71
C ARG A 28 -9.97 -17.47 16.66
N LEU A 29 -8.96 -16.61 16.73
CA LEU A 29 -7.83 -16.77 17.62
C LEU A 29 -7.81 -15.62 18.63
N THR A 30 -7.36 -15.89 19.84
CA THR A 30 -6.90 -14.83 20.74
C THR A 30 -5.43 -14.55 20.46
N TYR A 31 -4.89 -13.38 20.86
CA TYR A 31 -3.44 -13.14 20.72
C TYR A 31 -2.60 -14.17 21.48
N ARG A 32 -3.14 -14.77 22.54
CA ARG A 32 -2.48 -15.88 23.27
C ARG A 32 -2.39 -17.12 22.40
N SER A 33 -3.51 -17.60 21.85
CA SER A 33 -3.51 -18.77 20.97
C SER A 33 -2.76 -18.53 19.66
N PHE A 34 -2.84 -17.31 19.12
CA PHE A 34 -2.02 -16.88 17.97
C PHE A 34 -0.52 -17.00 18.28
N TYR A 35 -0.06 -16.50 19.43
CA TYR A 35 1.35 -16.60 19.84
C TYR A 35 1.79 -18.05 20.02
N GLU A 36 0.94 -18.90 20.63
CA GLU A 36 1.24 -20.34 20.76
C GLU A 36 1.40 -21.00 19.39
N ARG A 37 0.55 -20.70 18.42
CA ARG A 37 0.66 -21.19 17.04
C ARG A 37 1.93 -20.71 16.37
N VAL A 38 2.28 -19.45 16.52
CA VAL A 38 3.53 -18.86 16.01
C VAL A 38 4.76 -19.56 16.58
N CYS A 39 4.81 -19.81 17.89
CA CYS A 39 5.92 -20.52 18.52
C CYS A 39 6.04 -21.97 18.04
N ARG A 40 4.91 -22.69 17.91
CA ARG A 40 4.91 -24.07 17.40
C ARG A 40 5.33 -24.12 15.93
N LEU A 41 4.80 -23.20 15.11
CA LEU A 41 5.21 -23.07 13.71
C LEU A 41 6.71 -22.82 13.60
N ALA A 42 7.26 -21.85 14.33
CA ALA A 42 8.69 -21.52 14.32
C ALA A 42 9.58 -22.74 14.67
N SER A 43 9.17 -23.53 15.67
CA SER A 43 9.87 -24.78 16.02
C SER A 43 9.86 -25.78 14.86
N SER A 44 8.70 -25.99 14.23
CA SER A 44 8.58 -26.90 13.07
C SER A 44 9.34 -26.41 11.85
N LEU A 45 9.35 -25.11 11.57
CA LEU A 45 10.12 -24.51 10.48
C LEU A 45 11.63 -24.78 10.66
N LYS A 46 12.15 -24.65 11.88
CA LYS A 46 13.55 -25.04 12.19
C LYS A 46 13.78 -26.54 11.96
N ARG A 47 12.86 -27.40 12.38
CA ARG A 47 12.96 -28.86 12.24
C ARG A 47 13.02 -29.31 10.78
N ILE A 48 12.30 -28.64 9.87
CA ILE A 48 12.32 -28.96 8.43
C ILE A 48 13.48 -28.30 7.68
N GLY A 49 14.35 -27.54 8.37
CA GLY A 49 15.59 -26.99 7.81
C GLY A 49 15.55 -25.50 7.45
N ILE A 50 14.48 -24.78 7.76
CA ILE A 50 14.47 -23.31 7.64
C ILE A 50 15.29 -22.72 8.77
N LYS A 51 16.25 -21.88 8.43
CA LYS A 51 17.24 -21.30 9.35
C LYS A 51 17.45 -19.82 9.09
N LYS A 52 18.24 -19.18 9.90
CA LYS A 52 18.61 -17.77 9.73
C LYS A 52 19.16 -17.50 8.32
N GLY A 53 18.59 -16.51 7.66
CA GLY A 53 18.95 -16.09 6.30
C GLY A 53 18.25 -16.86 5.17
N THR A 54 17.55 -17.98 5.46
CA THR A 54 16.73 -18.68 4.46
C THR A 54 15.64 -17.75 3.93
N VAL A 55 15.50 -17.65 2.61
CA VAL A 55 14.42 -16.86 1.96
C VAL A 55 13.20 -17.74 1.77
N VAL A 56 12.07 -17.28 2.29
CA VAL A 56 10.78 -18.00 2.25
C VAL A 56 9.75 -17.15 1.52
N GLY A 57 9.36 -17.57 0.31
CA GLY A 57 8.27 -16.96 -0.44
C GLY A 57 6.92 -17.25 0.23
N VAL A 58 6.05 -16.24 0.35
CA VAL A 58 4.69 -16.40 0.90
C VAL A 58 3.68 -15.86 -0.09
N LEU A 59 2.84 -16.76 -0.61
CA LEU A 59 1.78 -16.47 -1.59
C LEU A 59 0.42 -16.72 -0.95
N ASP A 60 -0.15 -15.69 -0.37
CA ASP A 60 -1.45 -15.74 0.31
C ASP A 60 -2.18 -14.39 0.24
N ALA A 61 -3.45 -14.39 0.58
CA ALA A 61 -4.23 -13.20 0.89
C ALA A 61 -4.02 -12.80 2.37
N ASN A 62 -4.74 -11.78 2.86
CA ASN A 62 -4.64 -11.39 4.26
C ASN A 62 -5.35 -12.41 5.16
N THR A 63 -4.63 -13.47 5.57
CA THR A 63 -5.13 -14.53 6.46
C THR A 63 -4.35 -14.58 7.77
N HIS A 64 -4.84 -15.33 8.76
CA HIS A 64 -4.11 -15.58 10.00
C HIS A 64 -2.79 -16.31 9.75
N ARG A 65 -2.73 -17.22 8.77
CA ARG A 65 -1.50 -17.96 8.42
C ARG A 65 -0.42 -17.03 7.88
N TYR A 66 -0.80 -16.06 7.04
CA TYR A 66 0.14 -15.06 6.57
C TYR A 66 0.65 -14.20 7.74
N LEU A 67 -0.25 -13.78 8.64
CA LEU A 67 0.15 -13.02 9.82
C LEU A 67 1.05 -13.85 10.76
N GLU A 68 0.77 -15.13 10.96
CA GLU A 68 1.63 -16.05 11.73
C GLU A 68 3.03 -16.17 11.12
N LEU A 69 3.15 -16.28 9.78
CA LEU A 69 4.43 -16.36 9.08
C LEU A 69 5.30 -15.10 9.26
N HIS A 70 4.71 -13.91 9.33
CA HIS A 70 5.46 -12.69 9.63
C HIS A 70 6.25 -12.80 10.94
N TYR A 71 5.69 -13.44 11.94
CA TYR A 71 6.31 -13.59 13.25
C TYR A 71 7.14 -14.87 13.39
N ALA A 72 6.65 -16.00 12.86
CA ALA A 72 7.35 -17.28 12.97
C ALA A 72 8.69 -17.26 12.19
N LEU A 73 8.71 -16.71 10.96
CA LEU A 73 9.95 -16.56 10.19
C LEU A 73 10.92 -15.60 10.89
N SER A 74 10.42 -14.54 11.50
CA SER A 74 11.23 -13.64 12.33
C SER A 74 11.85 -14.35 13.54
N MET A 75 11.11 -15.27 14.21
CA MET A 75 11.66 -16.07 15.33
C MET A 75 12.77 -17.03 14.91
N VAL A 76 12.72 -17.49 13.66
CA VAL A 76 13.75 -18.37 13.07
C VAL A 76 14.92 -17.56 12.49
N GLY A 77 14.74 -16.25 12.28
CA GLY A 77 15.71 -15.40 11.59
C GLY A 77 15.70 -15.58 10.07
N ALA A 78 14.66 -16.20 9.52
CA ALA A 78 14.45 -16.34 8.08
C ALA A 78 13.92 -15.05 7.47
N ILE A 79 14.10 -14.90 6.18
CA ILE A 79 13.68 -13.72 5.40
C ILE A 79 12.34 -14.03 4.75
N ILE A 80 11.32 -13.23 5.03
CA ILE A 80 10.04 -13.36 4.36
C ILE A 80 10.09 -12.64 3.00
N HIS A 81 9.83 -13.36 1.90
CA HIS A 81 9.58 -12.78 0.60
C HIS A 81 8.07 -12.76 0.34
N THR A 82 7.48 -11.58 0.33
CA THR A 82 6.04 -11.42 0.17
C THR A 82 5.66 -11.39 -1.31
N LEU A 83 5.06 -12.48 -1.79
CA LEU A 83 4.74 -12.70 -3.20
C LEU A 83 3.43 -12.00 -3.61
N ASN A 84 3.48 -11.23 -4.68
CA ASN A 84 2.32 -10.54 -5.22
C ASN A 84 1.54 -11.45 -6.18
N PHE A 85 0.42 -12.02 -5.74
CA PHE A 85 -0.44 -12.91 -6.53
C PHE A 85 -1.15 -12.24 -7.71
N ARG A 86 -1.05 -10.93 -7.85
CA ARG A 86 -1.61 -10.17 -8.97
C ARG A 86 -0.62 -9.95 -10.11
N LEU A 87 0.61 -10.40 -9.96
CA LEU A 87 1.60 -10.37 -11.03
C LEU A 87 1.26 -11.41 -12.12
N PRO A 88 1.58 -11.11 -13.39
CA PRO A 88 1.62 -12.14 -14.42
C PRO A 88 2.53 -13.30 -13.99
N GLY A 89 2.22 -14.52 -14.43
CA GLY A 89 2.95 -15.72 -13.99
C GLY A 89 4.46 -15.64 -14.21
N GLU A 90 4.90 -15.08 -15.34
CA GLU A 90 6.34 -14.90 -15.63
C GLU A 90 7.02 -13.94 -14.66
N ASP A 91 6.36 -12.83 -14.31
CA ASP A 91 6.88 -11.87 -13.35
C ASP A 91 6.89 -12.43 -11.92
N LEU A 92 5.86 -13.21 -11.56
CA LEU A 92 5.83 -13.91 -10.27
C LEU A 92 7.03 -14.85 -10.13
N VAL A 93 7.26 -15.70 -11.14
CA VAL A 93 8.41 -16.62 -11.15
C VAL A 93 9.74 -15.88 -11.16
N TYR A 94 9.83 -14.78 -11.90
CA TYR A 94 11.02 -13.94 -11.88
C TYR A 94 11.31 -13.45 -10.45
N THR A 95 10.30 -12.96 -9.72
CA THR A 95 10.52 -12.46 -8.35
C THR A 95 11.01 -13.57 -7.42
N MET A 96 10.42 -14.76 -7.51
CA MET A 96 10.83 -15.94 -6.72
C MET A 96 12.30 -16.34 -6.96
N VAL A 97 12.70 -16.38 -8.23
CA VAL A 97 14.09 -16.73 -8.61
C VAL A 97 15.07 -15.64 -8.22
N HIS A 98 14.72 -14.37 -8.48
CA HIS A 98 15.59 -13.24 -8.18
C HIS A 98 15.78 -13.02 -6.67
N ALA A 99 14.74 -13.28 -5.85
CA ALA A 99 14.86 -13.25 -4.40
C ALA A 99 15.65 -14.43 -3.84
N GLY A 100 15.75 -15.52 -4.58
CA GLY A 100 16.40 -16.75 -4.15
C GLY A 100 15.54 -17.55 -3.18
N ASP A 101 14.24 -17.69 -3.45
CA ASP A 101 13.30 -18.45 -2.61
C ASP A 101 13.75 -19.92 -2.49
N GLU A 102 14.08 -20.36 -1.28
CA GLU A 102 14.45 -21.74 -0.96
C GLU A 102 13.22 -22.56 -0.54
N TRP A 103 12.23 -21.88 0.03
CA TRP A 103 10.95 -22.42 0.50
C TRP A 103 9.81 -21.52 0.02
N ILE A 104 8.66 -22.14 -0.25
CA ILE A 104 7.46 -21.38 -0.64
C ILE A 104 6.27 -21.85 0.16
N CYS A 105 5.66 -20.92 0.89
CA CYS A 105 4.37 -21.09 1.54
C CYS A 105 3.28 -20.62 0.56
N VAL A 106 2.36 -21.50 0.18
CA VAL A 106 1.30 -21.17 -0.76
C VAL A 106 -0.07 -21.55 -0.20
N SER A 107 -1.01 -20.60 -0.26
CA SER A 107 -2.41 -20.86 0.05
C SER A 107 -3.07 -21.72 -1.05
N ASP A 108 -4.01 -22.57 -0.65
CA ASP A 108 -4.86 -23.34 -1.54
C ASP A 108 -5.52 -22.49 -2.63
N LEU A 109 -5.83 -21.23 -2.33
CA LEU A 109 -6.38 -20.25 -3.27
C LEU A 109 -5.48 -20.01 -4.50
N PHE A 110 -4.17 -20.27 -4.38
CA PHE A 110 -3.16 -19.94 -5.41
C PHE A 110 -2.41 -21.16 -5.95
N ILE A 111 -2.75 -22.37 -5.54
CA ILE A 111 -2.09 -23.61 -6.01
C ILE A 111 -2.07 -23.70 -7.53
N GLN A 112 -3.16 -23.34 -8.21
CA GLN A 112 -3.22 -23.40 -9.67
C GLN A 112 -2.25 -22.42 -10.34
N ALA A 113 -1.97 -21.28 -9.70
CA ALA A 113 -1.03 -20.29 -10.24
C ALA A 113 0.43 -20.76 -10.18
N VAL A 114 0.79 -21.57 -9.18
CA VAL A 114 2.17 -22.07 -8.98
C VAL A 114 2.40 -23.49 -9.49
N LYS A 115 1.34 -24.25 -9.78
CA LYS A 115 1.44 -25.62 -10.30
C LYS A 115 2.38 -25.77 -11.51
N PRO A 116 2.39 -24.85 -12.50
CA PRO A 116 3.29 -24.98 -13.67
C PRO A 116 4.78 -24.89 -13.32
N VAL A 117 5.12 -24.37 -12.15
CA VAL A 117 6.51 -24.14 -11.72
C VAL A 117 6.88 -24.91 -10.44
N ALA A 118 5.99 -25.82 -10.00
CA ALA A 118 6.18 -26.56 -8.76
C ALA A 118 7.50 -27.36 -8.71
N GLU A 119 7.90 -27.98 -9.83
CA GLU A 119 9.14 -28.74 -9.95
C GLU A 119 10.40 -27.87 -9.87
N ARG A 120 10.28 -26.57 -10.15
CA ARG A 120 11.42 -25.64 -10.14
C ARG A 120 11.88 -25.28 -8.75
N PHE A 121 10.99 -25.38 -7.75
CA PHE A 121 11.26 -25.05 -6.36
C PHE A 121 11.10 -26.32 -5.51
N PRO A 122 12.14 -26.74 -4.77
CA PRO A 122 12.14 -28.06 -4.13
C PRO A 122 11.22 -28.17 -2.90
N ASN A 123 10.95 -27.07 -2.19
CA ASN A 123 10.34 -27.10 -0.87
C ASN A 123 9.08 -26.24 -0.78
N TRP A 124 7.95 -26.86 -0.44
CA TRP A 124 6.65 -26.22 -0.36
C TRP A 124 5.96 -26.44 0.98
N ILE A 125 5.27 -25.43 1.48
CA ILE A 125 4.36 -25.51 2.63
C ILE A 125 2.98 -25.10 2.14
N ILE A 126 2.02 -26.01 2.22
CA ILE A 126 0.65 -25.80 1.72
C ILE A 126 -0.22 -25.27 2.86
N MET A 127 -0.74 -24.07 2.68
CA MET A 127 -1.62 -23.38 3.62
C MET A 127 -3.08 -23.66 3.25
N SER A 128 -3.68 -24.68 3.85
CA SER A 128 -5.07 -25.11 3.61
C SER A 128 -5.67 -25.69 4.88
N ASP A 129 -7.01 -25.69 4.97
CA ASP A 129 -7.74 -26.45 5.97
C ASP A 129 -7.79 -27.94 5.62
N ASP A 130 -7.61 -28.30 4.35
CA ASP A 130 -7.38 -29.68 3.91
C ASP A 130 -5.90 -30.05 4.03
N GLU A 131 -5.56 -30.73 5.15
CA GLU A 131 -4.19 -31.17 5.42
C GLU A 131 -3.65 -32.20 4.42
N ASN A 132 -4.52 -32.86 3.65
CA ASN A 132 -4.13 -33.84 2.64
C ASN A 132 -3.86 -33.19 1.28
N LEU A 133 -4.16 -31.91 1.13
CA LEU A 133 -3.92 -31.20 -0.12
C LEU A 133 -2.43 -31.21 -0.45
N LYS A 134 -2.09 -31.64 -1.65
CA LYS A 134 -0.71 -31.69 -2.18
C LYS A 134 -0.59 -30.79 -3.40
N LEU A 135 0.60 -30.26 -3.62
CA LEU A 135 0.96 -29.56 -4.83
C LEU A 135 1.59 -30.57 -5.81
N PRO A 136 0.94 -30.92 -6.91
CA PRO A 136 1.50 -31.82 -7.93
C PRO A 136 2.80 -31.24 -8.51
N GLY A 137 3.86 -32.06 -8.60
CA GLY A 137 5.18 -31.67 -9.10
C GLY A 137 6.13 -31.17 -8.01
N ALA A 138 5.66 -30.92 -6.78
CA ALA A 138 6.54 -30.55 -5.65
C ALA A 138 7.34 -31.78 -5.15
N SER A 139 8.66 -31.62 -5.01
CA SER A 139 9.53 -32.70 -4.48
C SER A 139 9.32 -32.90 -2.98
N ASN A 140 9.25 -31.81 -2.21
CA ASN A 140 8.94 -31.80 -0.79
C ASN A 140 7.71 -30.91 -0.56
N SER A 141 6.69 -31.46 0.11
CA SER A 141 5.45 -30.75 0.40
C SER A 141 4.98 -31.04 1.81
N PHE A 142 4.77 -29.99 2.61
CA PHE A 142 4.36 -30.06 4.01
C PHE A 142 2.99 -29.37 4.18
N SER A 143 2.14 -29.91 5.05
CA SER A 143 0.92 -29.24 5.49
C SER A 143 1.26 -28.18 6.54
N TYR A 144 0.77 -26.97 6.36
CA TYR A 144 0.95 -25.87 7.32
C TYR A 144 0.36 -26.20 8.69
N GLU A 145 -0.89 -26.69 8.73
CA GLU A 145 -1.57 -26.99 10.00
C GLU A 145 -0.93 -28.19 10.72
N GLU A 146 -0.39 -29.16 9.98
CA GLU A 146 0.38 -30.24 10.58
C GLU A 146 1.68 -29.71 11.21
N LEU A 147 2.37 -28.78 10.55
CA LEU A 147 3.56 -28.14 11.12
C LEU A 147 3.23 -27.39 12.41
N VAL A 148 2.13 -26.65 12.45
CA VAL A 148 1.68 -25.97 13.67
C VAL A 148 1.33 -26.95 14.77
N ARG A 149 0.57 -28.01 14.47
CA ARG A 149 0.12 -29.01 15.46
C ARG A 149 1.26 -29.84 16.01
N SER A 150 2.21 -30.26 15.16
CA SER A 150 3.32 -31.14 15.54
C SER A 150 4.54 -30.42 16.12
N GLY A 151 4.53 -29.08 16.11
CA GLY A 151 5.61 -28.27 16.66
C GLY A 151 5.57 -28.18 18.18
N ASP A 152 6.75 -28.17 18.80
CA ASP A 152 6.88 -27.83 20.21
C ASP A 152 6.80 -26.31 20.39
N PHE A 153 6.53 -25.85 21.60
CA PHE A 153 6.56 -24.43 21.91
C PHE A 153 8.02 -23.93 21.89
N LEU A 154 8.34 -23.01 20.97
CA LEU A 154 9.68 -22.41 20.87
C LEU A 154 9.84 -21.33 21.93
N GLU A 155 10.48 -21.65 23.06
CA GLU A 155 10.72 -20.72 24.16
C GLU A 155 11.75 -19.65 23.83
N THR A 156 12.79 -20.02 23.06
CA THR A 156 13.90 -19.13 22.73
C THR A 156 14.03 -18.96 21.22
N PRO A 157 13.61 -17.80 20.68
CA PRO A 157 13.85 -17.46 19.28
C PRO A 157 15.34 -17.47 18.92
N GLU A 158 15.64 -17.58 17.61
CA GLU A 158 16.99 -17.43 17.09
C GLU A 158 17.54 -16.04 17.40
N LYS A 159 18.86 -15.96 17.63
CA LYS A 159 19.51 -14.66 17.85
C LYS A 159 19.54 -13.85 16.55
N VAL A 160 18.66 -12.88 16.46
CA VAL A 160 18.49 -11.98 15.31
C VAL A 160 18.95 -10.57 15.68
N SER A 161 19.71 -9.93 14.78
CA SER A 161 20.04 -8.51 14.89
C SER A 161 18.92 -7.65 14.30
N GLU A 162 18.71 -6.46 14.84
CA GLU A 162 17.79 -5.48 14.23
C GLU A 162 18.22 -5.04 12.82
N THR A 163 19.50 -5.24 12.48
CA THR A 163 20.08 -4.95 11.16
C THR A 163 20.03 -6.15 10.20
N ASP A 164 19.63 -7.34 10.66
CA ASP A 164 19.41 -8.48 9.77
C ASP A 164 18.23 -8.19 8.82
N THR A 165 18.32 -8.73 7.61
CA THR A 165 17.22 -8.63 6.64
C THR A 165 15.98 -9.35 7.17
N TYR A 166 14.87 -8.65 7.24
CA TYR A 166 13.58 -9.19 7.63
C TYR A 166 12.74 -9.59 6.41
N SER A 167 12.63 -8.70 5.42
CA SER A 167 11.76 -8.95 4.29
C SER A 167 12.35 -8.51 2.95
N ILE A 168 11.93 -9.21 1.90
CA ILE A 168 12.08 -8.82 0.50
C ILE A 168 10.68 -8.75 -0.11
N PHE A 169 10.42 -7.76 -0.95
CA PHE A 169 9.22 -7.67 -1.74
C PHE A 169 9.49 -6.92 -3.04
N TYR A 170 8.56 -7.00 -3.99
CA TYR A 170 8.75 -6.43 -5.31
C TYR A 170 7.69 -5.39 -5.64
N THR A 171 8.13 -4.31 -6.26
CA THR A 171 7.24 -3.31 -6.85
C THR A 171 7.07 -3.58 -8.33
N THR A 172 5.87 -3.39 -8.82
CA THR A 172 5.63 -3.29 -10.26
C THR A 172 6.21 -1.95 -10.72
N GLY A 173 7.44 -1.97 -11.20
CA GLY A 173 7.99 -0.83 -11.93
C GLY A 173 7.09 -0.51 -13.13
N THR A 174 6.93 0.75 -13.44
CA THR A 174 6.15 1.18 -14.62
C THR A 174 6.90 0.96 -15.94
N THR A 175 8.17 0.61 -15.85
CA THR A 175 9.05 0.32 -16.99
C THR A 175 9.92 -0.88 -16.65
N GLY A 176 9.64 -2.03 -17.27
CA GLY A 176 10.46 -3.23 -17.13
C GLY A 176 10.02 -4.20 -16.00
N ARG A 177 10.92 -5.11 -15.63
CA ARG A 177 10.69 -6.14 -14.60
C ARG A 177 10.52 -5.55 -13.21
N PRO A 178 9.78 -6.23 -12.30
CA PRO A 178 9.62 -5.82 -10.91
C PRO A 178 10.95 -5.56 -10.20
N LYS A 179 11.02 -4.49 -9.40
CA LYS A 179 12.19 -4.15 -8.58
C LYS A 179 12.06 -4.77 -7.20
N GLY A 180 13.09 -5.46 -6.73
CA GLY A 180 13.17 -6.00 -5.37
C GLY A 180 13.60 -4.93 -4.37
N ILE A 181 13.00 -4.93 -3.20
CA ILE A 181 13.39 -4.06 -2.08
C ILE A 181 13.59 -4.93 -0.85
N ARG A 182 14.67 -4.65 -0.13
CA ARG A 182 15.05 -5.35 1.08
C ARG A 182 14.98 -4.41 2.28
N TYR A 183 14.22 -4.83 3.31
CA TYR A 183 14.17 -4.11 4.57
C TYR A 183 14.72 -4.94 5.72
N ARG A 184 15.41 -4.26 6.65
CA ARG A 184 15.85 -4.84 7.92
C ARG A 184 14.70 -4.83 8.93
N HIS A 185 14.82 -5.62 10.01
CA HIS A 185 13.84 -5.63 11.08
C HIS A 185 13.56 -4.22 11.63
N ARG A 186 14.63 -3.45 11.91
CA ARG A 186 14.51 -2.09 12.43
C ARG A 186 13.74 -1.16 11.50
N ASP A 187 13.95 -1.29 10.19
CA ASP A 187 13.38 -0.38 9.20
C ASP A 187 11.86 -0.54 9.13
N ILE A 188 11.39 -1.78 9.02
CA ILE A 188 9.96 -2.10 9.00
C ILE A 188 9.28 -1.69 10.30
N LEU A 189 9.92 -1.94 11.45
CA LEU A 189 9.35 -1.58 12.74
C LEU A 189 9.32 -0.08 12.93
N LEU A 190 10.41 0.64 12.68
CA LEU A 190 10.45 2.10 12.83
C LEU A 190 9.41 2.75 11.92
N GLY A 191 9.38 2.41 10.62
CA GLY A 191 8.43 3.00 9.69
C GLY A 191 6.97 2.70 10.08
N SER A 192 6.66 1.45 10.48
CA SER A 192 5.31 1.07 10.89
C SER A 192 4.88 1.71 12.21
N LEU A 193 5.77 1.81 13.19
CA LEU A 193 5.48 2.42 14.48
C LEU A 193 5.37 3.94 14.38
N GLN A 194 6.17 4.60 13.53
CA GLN A 194 6.03 6.04 13.28
C GLN A 194 4.73 6.37 12.55
N LEU A 195 4.30 5.51 11.61
CA LEU A 195 2.97 5.61 11.00
C LEU A 195 1.86 5.51 12.05
N CYS A 196 1.92 4.49 12.91
CA CYS A 196 0.97 4.31 14.01
C CYS A 196 0.98 5.53 14.98
N HIS A 197 2.17 5.95 15.41
CA HIS A 197 2.35 7.10 16.29
C HIS A 197 1.71 8.37 15.71
N HIS A 198 1.96 8.67 14.44
CA HIS A 198 1.38 9.84 13.77
C HIS A 198 -0.16 9.79 13.71
N LEU A 199 -0.73 8.60 13.45
CA LEU A 199 -2.18 8.37 13.46
C LEU A 199 -2.82 8.47 14.86
N THR A 200 -2.03 8.29 15.93
CA THR A 200 -2.53 8.33 17.32
C THR A 200 -2.36 9.68 18.00
N ILE A 201 -1.33 10.47 17.64
CA ILE A 201 -1.03 11.73 18.30
C ILE A 201 -1.70 12.95 17.65
N HIS A 202 -2.03 12.85 16.36
CA HIS A 202 -2.69 13.93 15.63
C HIS A 202 -4.18 13.67 15.46
N GLU A 203 -4.96 14.74 15.45
CA GLU A 203 -6.33 14.67 14.97
C GLU A 203 -6.28 14.35 13.47
N THR A 204 -6.81 13.19 13.10
CA THR A 204 -6.86 12.71 11.70
C THR A 204 -8.21 12.07 11.41
N GLY A 205 -8.62 12.02 10.15
CA GLY A 205 -9.80 11.26 9.75
C GLY A 205 -9.64 9.74 9.95
N ALA A 206 -8.39 9.26 10.03
CA ALA A 206 -8.01 7.87 10.24
C ALA A 206 -7.35 7.62 11.61
N HIS A 207 -7.65 8.43 12.62
CA HIS A 207 -7.14 8.23 13.99
C HIS A 207 -7.37 6.78 14.44
N ILE A 208 -6.34 6.17 15.07
CA ILE A 208 -6.36 4.75 15.47
C ILE A 208 -5.99 4.59 16.95
N GLY A 209 -6.57 3.58 17.60
CA GLY A 209 -6.26 3.21 18.98
C GLY A 209 -6.52 1.73 19.25
N SER A 210 -6.24 1.29 20.48
CA SER A 210 -6.40 -0.11 20.90
C SER A 210 -7.87 -0.60 20.92
N SER A 211 -8.82 0.33 20.98
CA SER A 211 -10.25 0.02 20.93
C SER A 211 -10.80 -0.17 19.51
N ASP A 212 -10.00 0.13 18.49
CA ASP A 212 -10.41 -0.07 17.11
C ASP A 212 -10.43 -1.54 16.72
N VAL A 213 -11.33 -1.86 15.79
CA VAL A 213 -11.36 -3.14 15.08
C VAL A 213 -10.78 -2.89 13.68
N ILE A 214 -9.60 -3.44 13.44
CA ILE A 214 -8.80 -3.16 12.24
C ILE A 214 -9.06 -4.25 11.19
N MET A 215 -9.50 -3.87 9.98
CA MET A 215 -9.57 -4.77 8.84
C MET A 215 -8.66 -4.23 7.71
N PRO A 216 -7.46 -4.80 7.54
CA PRO A 216 -6.55 -4.38 6.47
C PRO A 216 -7.05 -4.88 5.12
N LEU A 217 -7.36 -3.95 4.20
CA LEU A 217 -7.69 -4.26 2.80
C LEU A 217 -6.47 -4.15 1.88
N ILE A 218 -5.42 -3.46 2.33
CA ILE A 218 -4.13 -3.51 1.63
C ILE A 218 -3.50 -4.88 1.85
N PRO A 219 -3.16 -5.61 0.78
CA PRO A 219 -2.54 -6.93 0.91
C PRO A 219 -1.21 -6.88 1.67
N PHE A 220 -0.92 -7.91 2.46
CA PHE A 220 0.33 -8.01 3.21
C PHE A 220 1.57 -8.11 2.30
N PHE A 221 1.43 -8.54 1.05
CA PHE A 221 2.53 -8.49 0.10
C PHE A 221 2.88 -7.06 -0.35
N HIS A 222 2.04 -6.07 -0.05
CA HIS A 222 2.27 -4.67 -0.41
C HIS A 222 2.64 -3.87 0.83
N ILE A 223 3.92 -3.74 1.09
CA ILE A 223 4.54 -3.13 2.28
C ILE A 223 3.80 -3.56 3.56
N HIS A 224 3.69 -4.88 3.71
CA HIS A 224 3.09 -5.57 4.85
C HIS A 224 1.75 -4.93 5.30
N GLY A 225 0.89 -4.72 4.27
CA GLY A 225 -0.42 -4.12 4.46
C GLY A 225 -0.36 -2.68 4.99
N TRP A 226 0.62 -1.88 4.53
CA TRP A 226 0.97 -0.56 5.06
C TRP A 226 1.10 -0.57 6.59
N GLY A 227 1.89 -1.50 7.07
CA GLY A 227 2.28 -1.62 8.47
C GLY A 227 1.25 -2.25 9.40
N THR A 228 0.03 -2.57 8.94
CA THR A 228 -1.02 -3.14 9.81
C THR A 228 -0.64 -4.50 10.40
N ALA A 229 0.18 -5.29 9.69
CA ALA A 229 0.72 -6.55 10.22
C ALA A 229 1.55 -6.37 11.50
N PHE A 230 2.05 -5.16 11.76
CA PHE A 230 2.90 -4.83 12.92
C PHE A 230 2.17 -3.95 13.92
N PHE A 231 1.64 -2.81 13.51
CA PHE A 231 1.01 -1.90 14.46
C PHE A 231 -0.36 -2.38 14.97
N GLY A 232 -1.09 -3.22 14.22
CA GLY A 232 -2.32 -3.81 14.71
C GLY A 232 -2.11 -4.65 15.97
N PRO A 233 -1.22 -5.67 15.94
CA PRO A 233 -0.81 -6.39 17.13
C PRO A 233 -0.11 -5.52 18.19
N TYR A 234 0.71 -4.54 17.79
CA TYR A 234 1.35 -3.62 18.74
C TYR A 234 0.34 -2.82 19.57
N LEU A 235 -0.76 -2.37 18.97
CA LEU A 235 -1.86 -1.70 19.67
C LEU A 235 -2.67 -2.67 20.54
N GLY A 236 -2.61 -3.97 20.27
CA GLY A 236 -3.50 -4.96 20.86
C GLY A 236 -4.94 -4.82 20.35
N ALA A 237 -5.12 -4.27 19.15
CA ALA A 237 -6.43 -4.10 18.54
C ALA A 237 -6.99 -5.42 18.02
N LYS A 238 -8.33 -5.56 17.95
CA LYS A 238 -8.95 -6.69 17.25
C LYS A 238 -8.57 -6.61 15.77
N MET A 239 -8.04 -7.71 15.23
CA MET A 239 -7.71 -7.82 13.80
C MET A 239 -8.74 -8.66 13.08
N VAL A 240 -9.24 -8.17 11.94
CA VAL A 240 -10.16 -8.90 11.05
C VAL A 240 -9.49 -9.05 9.70
N LEU A 241 -9.14 -10.28 9.34
CA LEU A 241 -8.38 -10.60 8.13
C LEU A 241 -9.35 -11.14 7.07
N PRO A 242 -9.67 -10.34 6.03
CA PRO A 242 -10.78 -10.65 5.12
C PRO A 242 -10.43 -11.68 4.04
N GLY A 243 -9.16 -12.10 3.93
CA GLY A 243 -8.74 -12.99 2.85
C GLY A 243 -8.93 -12.34 1.46
N ARG A 244 -9.64 -13.04 0.56
CA ARG A 244 -10.00 -12.55 -0.78
C ARG A 244 -11.46 -12.07 -0.89
N ALA A 245 -12.05 -11.61 0.20
CA ALA A 245 -13.43 -11.13 0.20
C ALA A 245 -13.67 -10.05 -0.87
N ILE A 246 -14.75 -10.18 -1.64
CA ILE A 246 -15.22 -9.17 -2.58
C ILE A 246 -15.92 -8.01 -1.84
N PRO A 247 -16.17 -6.85 -2.46
CA PRO A 247 -16.73 -5.68 -1.75
C PRO A 247 -18.01 -5.94 -0.97
N SER A 248 -18.94 -6.76 -1.48
CA SER A 248 -20.17 -7.14 -0.75
C SER A 248 -19.87 -7.96 0.51
N GLU A 249 -19.00 -8.96 0.41
CA GLU A 249 -18.55 -9.75 1.54
C GLU A 249 -17.78 -8.90 2.57
N GLN A 250 -16.95 -7.95 2.08
CA GLN A 250 -16.24 -6.99 2.95
C GLN A 250 -17.23 -6.16 3.76
N ALA A 251 -18.31 -5.67 3.15
CA ALA A 251 -19.35 -4.91 3.83
C ALA A 251 -20.05 -5.76 4.93
N GLU A 252 -20.37 -7.02 4.63
CA GLU A 252 -20.92 -7.96 5.61
C GLU A 252 -19.96 -8.21 6.78
N ILE A 253 -18.67 -8.40 6.50
CA ILE A 253 -17.63 -8.59 7.52
C ILE A 253 -17.52 -7.34 8.39
N ILE A 254 -17.51 -6.13 7.79
CA ILE A 254 -17.46 -4.86 8.53
C ILE A 254 -18.58 -4.80 9.58
N HIS A 255 -19.80 -5.13 9.19
CA HIS A 255 -20.95 -5.15 10.11
C HIS A 255 -20.85 -6.25 11.15
N ARG A 256 -20.61 -7.47 10.71
CA ARG A 256 -20.58 -8.64 11.59
C ARG A 256 -19.51 -8.54 12.67
N GLU A 257 -18.33 -8.04 12.33
CA GLU A 257 -17.20 -7.96 13.24
C GLU A 257 -17.06 -6.60 13.95
N GLY A 258 -17.90 -5.61 13.59
CA GLY A 258 -17.87 -4.27 14.14
C GLY A 258 -16.60 -3.50 13.76
N VAL A 259 -16.16 -3.64 12.50
CA VAL A 259 -14.94 -2.96 11.99
C VAL A 259 -15.09 -1.45 12.08
N THR A 260 -14.08 -0.79 12.64
CA THR A 260 -14.05 0.66 12.80
C THR A 260 -12.94 1.34 12.01
N TRP A 261 -11.93 0.57 11.58
CA TRP A 261 -10.77 1.11 10.88
C TRP A 261 -10.32 0.22 9.71
N LEU A 262 -10.04 0.86 8.59
CA LEU A 262 -9.65 0.23 7.32
C LEU A 262 -8.46 0.97 6.70
N ASN A 263 -7.67 0.26 5.89
CA ASN A 263 -6.79 0.91 4.92
C ASN A 263 -7.08 0.38 3.52
N MET A 264 -7.02 1.25 2.52
CA MET A 264 -7.32 0.88 1.13
C MET A 264 -6.82 1.92 0.13
N VAL A 265 -6.76 1.55 -1.14
CA VAL A 265 -6.55 2.50 -2.25
C VAL A 265 -7.89 3.13 -2.68
N PRO A 266 -7.89 4.31 -3.34
CA PRO A 266 -9.11 4.99 -3.77
C PRO A 266 -10.04 4.14 -4.65
N THR A 267 -9.51 3.25 -5.49
CA THR A 267 -10.32 2.34 -6.31
C THR A 267 -11.10 1.32 -5.49
N GLN A 268 -10.51 0.81 -4.41
CA GLN A 268 -11.21 -0.07 -3.46
C GLN A 268 -12.29 0.70 -2.70
N LEU A 269 -12.01 1.94 -2.29
CA LEU A 269 -13.01 2.80 -1.66
C LEU A 269 -14.20 3.03 -2.59
N HIS A 270 -13.95 3.29 -3.88
CA HIS A 270 -15.02 3.45 -4.86
C HIS A 270 -15.90 2.20 -4.94
N MET A 271 -15.30 1.01 -5.11
CA MET A 271 -16.04 -0.26 -5.16
C MET A 271 -16.82 -0.54 -3.88
N LEU A 272 -16.26 -0.22 -2.71
CA LEU A 272 -16.91 -0.44 -1.43
C LEU A 272 -18.07 0.54 -1.20
N LEU A 273 -17.94 1.79 -1.66
CA LEU A 273 -19.02 2.79 -1.59
C LEU A 273 -20.21 2.45 -2.51
N ASP A 274 -20.04 1.62 -3.53
CA ASP A 274 -21.15 1.15 -4.36
C ASP A 274 -22.00 0.09 -3.65
N VAL A 275 -21.50 -0.50 -2.55
CA VAL A 275 -22.24 -1.44 -1.71
C VAL A 275 -23.02 -0.68 -0.65
N GLU A 276 -24.32 -0.99 -0.47
CA GLU A 276 -25.12 -0.43 0.60
C GLU A 276 -24.64 -0.92 1.98
N ASN A 277 -24.75 -0.04 3.00
CA ASN A 277 -24.58 -0.40 4.41
C ASN A 277 -23.17 -0.86 4.86
N PHE A 278 -22.09 -0.39 4.27
CA PHE A 278 -20.78 -0.73 4.84
C PHE A 278 -20.41 0.03 6.14
N GLY A 279 -21.25 0.98 6.56
CA GLY A 279 -21.17 1.61 7.90
C GLY A 279 -20.29 2.86 7.97
N LYS A 280 -20.22 3.42 9.18
CA LYS A 280 -19.36 4.57 9.51
C LYS A 280 -18.00 4.04 9.97
N VAL A 281 -16.97 4.22 9.14
CA VAL A 281 -15.61 3.74 9.41
C VAL A 281 -14.58 4.85 9.22
N LYS A 282 -13.41 4.65 9.81
CA LYS A 282 -12.21 5.48 9.59
C LYS A 282 -11.33 4.79 8.55
N ILE A 283 -10.86 5.54 7.55
CA ILE A 283 -10.11 4.99 6.43
C ILE A 283 -8.79 5.72 6.25
N LEU A 284 -7.69 4.97 6.27
CA LEU A 284 -6.40 5.44 5.75
C LEU A 284 -6.32 5.06 4.26
N THR A 285 -6.31 6.05 3.37
CA THR A 285 -6.25 5.82 1.92
C THR A 285 -5.03 6.45 1.29
N GLY A 286 -4.51 5.86 0.22
CA GLY A 286 -3.31 6.35 -0.43
C GLY A 286 -2.91 5.50 -1.64
N GLY A 287 -1.67 5.69 -2.09
CA GLY A 287 -1.15 5.02 -3.27
C GLY A 287 -1.53 5.69 -4.60
N SER A 288 -2.55 6.53 -4.60
CA SER A 288 -2.90 7.48 -5.66
C SER A 288 -3.66 8.66 -5.05
N ALA A 289 -3.82 9.74 -5.81
CA ALA A 289 -4.67 10.86 -5.39
C ALA A 289 -6.11 10.39 -5.14
N LEU A 290 -6.74 10.94 -4.10
CA LEU A 290 -8.16 10.71 -3.84
C LEU A 290 -8.99 11.73 -4.64
N PRO A 291 -9.81 11.31 -5.63
CA PRO A 291 -10.64 12.24 -6.40
C PRO A 291 -11.63 12.98 -5.52
N THR A 292 -11.87 14.27 -5.80
CA THR A 292 -12.77 15.11 -5.00
C THR A 292 -14.20 14.55 -4.96
N GLY A 293 -14.70 14.04 -6.10
CA GLY A 293 -16.03 13.44 -6.17
C GLY A 293 -16.17 12.23 -5.24
N LEU A 294 -15.15 11.36 -5.21
CA LEU A 294 -15.11 10.18 -4.34
C LEU A 294 -14.99 10.58 -2.86
N ALA A 295 -14.18 11.60 -2.55
CA ALA A 295 -14.03 12.12 -1.20
C ALA A 295 -15.34 12.69 -0.65
N ARG A 296 -16.08 13.47 -1.46
CA ARG A 296 -17.41 13.98 -1.11
C ARG A 296 -18.42 12.86 -0.87
N GLN A 297 -18.42 11.84 -1.73
CA GLN A 297 -19.29 10.67 -1.58
C GLN A 297 -18.96 9.91 -0.28
N ALA A 298 -17.69 9.72 0.05
CA ALA A 298 -17.27 9.06 1.27
C ALA A 298 -17.79 9.82 2.52
N VAL A 299 -17.53 11.13 2.60
CA VAL A 299 -17.98 11.95 3.74
C VAL A 299 -19.50 12.00 3.85
N SER A 300 -20.24 12.07 2.74
CA SER A 300 -21.72 12.07 2.76
C SER A 300 -22.30 10.76 3.32
N ARG A 301 -21.56 9.66 3.25
CA ARG A 301 -21.90 8.35 3.87
C ARG A 301 -21.35 8.17 5.28
N GLY A 302 -20.76 9.23 5.85
CA GLY A 302 -20.22 9.23 7.21
C GLY A 302 -18.84 8.59 7.36
N VAL A 303 -18.15 8.30 6.25
CA VAL A 303 -16.77 7.81 6.26
C VAL A 303 -15.84 8.96 6.64
N ARG A 304 -14.91 8.70 7.57
CA ARG A 304 -13.81 9.60 7.88
C ARG A 304 -12.55 9.08 7.19
N TYR A 305 -11.75 9.95 6.60
CA TYR A 305 -10.54 9.54 5.91
C TYR A 305 -9.33 10.43 6.23
N SER A 306 -8.14 9.85 6.09
CA SER A 306 -6.88 10.56 5.92
C SER A 306 -6.10 9.97 4.76
N LEU A 307 -5.29 10.79 4.11
CA LEU A 307 -4.37 10.33 3.07
C LEU A 307 -3.03 9.93 3.68
N ILE A 308 -2.43 8.90 3.09
CA ILE A 308 -1.02 8.57 3.27
C ILE A 308 -0.28 8.74 1.96
N TYR A 309 0.88 9.40 2.02
CA TYR A 309 1.85 9.46 0.94
C TYR A 309 3.08 8.64 1.32
N GLY A 310 3.56 7.88 0.37
CA GLY A 310 4.73 7.03 0.49
C GLY A 310 4.73 5.97 -0.61
N GLY A 311 5.74 5.15 -0.60
CA GLY A 311 5.92 4.09 -1.59
C GLY A 311 6.64 2.90 -1.00
N SER A 312 6.72 1.84 -1.77
CA SER A 312 7.47 0.64 -1.41
C SER A 312 8.94 0.94 -1.13
N ASP A 313 9.47 1.96 -1.82
CA ASP A 313 10.87 2.38 -1.79
C ASP A 313 11.23 3.24 -0.56
N GLN A 314 10.24 3.68 0.22
CA GLN A 314 10.44 4.63 1.33
C GLN A 314 9.52 4.37 2.53
N LEU A 315 8.62 3.40 2.45
CA LEU A 315 7.51 3.20 3.39
C LEU A 315 6.56 4.41 3.43
N GLY A 316 5.94 4.71 4.57
CA GLY A 316 5.17 5.93 4.75
C GLY A 316 6.09 7.15 4.91
N ALA A 317 5.77 8.26 4.26
CA ALA A 317 6.49 9.52 4.38
C ALA A 317 5.65 10.63 5.01
N SER A 318 4.38 10.73 4.66
CA SER A 318 3.49 11.79 5.15
C SER A 318 2.05 11.32 5.28
N ILE A 319 1.31 11.92 6.22
CA ILE A 319 -0.13 11.66 6.40
C ILE A 319 -0.86 13.01 6.49
N SER A 320 -2.09 13.05 5.99
CA SER A 320 -2.95 14.21 6.19
C SER A 320 -3.49 14.25 7.63
N VAL A 321 -3.35 15.40 8.25
CA VAL A 321 -3.80 15.69 9.61
C VAL A 321 -4.71 16.91 9.62
N VAL A 322 -5.59 17.00 10.60
CA VAL A 322 -6.43 18.17 10.79
C VAL A 322 -5.55 19.33 11.27
N PRO A 323 -5.62 20.52 10.66
CA PRO A 323 -4.88 21.67 11.14
C PRO A 323 -5.25 22.02 12.58
N GLU A 324 -4.28 22.57 13.32
CA GLU A 324 -4.46 22.97 14.71
C GLU A 324 -5.65 23.94 14.87
N GLY A 325 -6.48 23.69 15.89
CA GLY A 325 -7.69 24.48 16.17
C GLY A 325 -8.87 24.22 15.24
N LYS A 326 -8.75 23.27 14.31
CA LYS A 326 -9.84 22.84 13.44
C LYS A 326 -10.39 21.48 13.87
N THR A 327 -11.62 21.18 13.43
CA THR A 327 -12.28 19.89 13.63
C THR A 327 -12.93 19.46 12.31
N LEU A 328 -13.09 18.14 12.11
CA LEU A 328 -13.74 17.61 10.92
C LEU A 328 -15.27 17.66 11.08
N PRO A 329 -15.99 18.45 10.27
CA PRO A 329 -17.43 18.50 10.31
C PRO A 329 -18.05 17.23 9.70
N SER A 330 -19.36 17.04 9.89
CA SER A 330 -20.11 15.90 9.36
C SER A 330 -20.37 15.97 7.85
N SER A 331 -20.26 17.16 7.26
CA SER A 331 -20.40 17.39 5.81
C SER A 331 -19.05 17.78 5.20
N TYR A 332 -18.92 17.54 3.89
CA TYR A 332 -17.70 17.91 3.15
C TYR A 332 -17.46 19.42 3.21
N SER A 333 -16.27 19.81 3.53
CA SER A 333 -15.87 21.19 3.86
C SER A 333 -14.45 21.47 3.37
N GLU A 334 -13.97 22.69 3.65
CA GLU A 334 -12.59 23.09 3.39
C GLU A 334 -11.59 22.21 4.18
N GLU A 335 -11.91 21.84 5.42
CA GLU A 335 -11.06 20.96 6.24
C GLU A 335 -10.91 19.57 5.60
N TRP A 336 -11.97 18.99 5.06
CA TRP A 336 -11.91 17.74 4.31
C TRP A 336 -11.08 17.88 3.02
N GLU A 337 -11.20 19.00 2.30
CA GLU A 337 -10.39 19.28 1.13
C GLU A 337 -8.90 19.42 1.51
N MET A 338 -8.59 20.04 2.65
CA MET A 338 -7.23 20.09 3.17
C MET A 338 -6.68 18.70 3.47
N LEU A 339 -7.47 17.81 4.09
CA LEU A 339 -7.05 16.42 4.32
C LEU A 339 -6.84 15.63 3.02
N ARG A 340 -7.51 16.02 1.95
CA ARG A 340 -7.35 15.42 0.62
C ARG A 340 -6.09 15.90 -0.10
N THR A 341 -5.58 17.08 0.20
CA THR A 341 -4.53 17.74 -0.59
C THR A 341 -3.23 17.97 0.13
N ARG A 342 -3.24 18.06 1.47
CA ARG A 342 -2.06 18.46 2.27
C ARG A 342 -1.74 17.41 3.32
N MET A 343 -0.45 17.20 3.52
CA MET A 343 0.06 16.18 4.45
C MET A 343 1.20 16.73 5.28
N ARG A 344 1.37 16.18 6.47
CA ARG A 344 2.54 16.41 7.33
C ARG A 344 3.51 15.24 7.19
N PRO A 345 4.82 15.48 7.12
CA PRO A 345 5.82 14.42 7.23
C PRO A 345 5.64 13.62 8.51
N LEU A 346 5.89 12.33 8.45
CA LEU A 346 5.98 11.49 9.65
C LEU A 346 7.16 11.97 10.52
N PRO A 347 7.11 11.74 11.83
CA PRO A 347 8.29 11.97 12.68
C PRO A 347 9.53 11.27 12.11
N MET A 348 10.67 11.94 12.12
CA MET A 348 11.96 11.47 11.57
C MET A 348 12.00 11.38 10.03
N VAL A 349 11.03 11.94 9.33
CA VAL A 349 11.07 12.08 7.86
C VAL A 349 11.37 13.51 7.49
N ASP A 350 12.43 13.69 6.70
CA ASP A 350 12.75 14.95 6.06
C ASP A 350 12.27 14.93 4.60
N ILE A 351 11.66 16.04 4.16
CA ILE A 351 11.22 16.25 2.79
C ILE A 351 11.91 17.47 2.21
N SER A 352 12.41 17.34 0.99
CA SER A 352 13.01 18.43 0.22
C SER A 352 12.39 18.47 -1.17
N ILE A 353 11.99 19.65 -1.61
CA ILE A 353 11.59 19.89 -3.00
C ILE A 353 12.82 20.30 -3.77
N ARG A 354 13.14 19.63 -4.88
CA ARG A 354 14.37 19.84 -5.63
C ARG A 354 14.12 20.03 -7.11
N ASP A 355 15.07 20.74 -7.76
CA ASP A 355 15.10 20.89 -9.20
C ASP A 355 15.70 19.65 -9.90
N GLU A 356 15.76 19.67 -11.23
CA GLU A 356 16.34 18.59 -12.06
C GLU A 356 17.83 18.32 -11.77
N LYS A 357 18.55 19.30 -11.17
CA LYS A 357 19.97 19.16 -10.78
C LYS A 357 20.15 18.69 -9.34
N GLY A 358 19.05 18.44 -8.63
CA GLY A 358 19.06 18.04 -7.23
C GLY A 358 19.27 19.19 -6.24
N SER A 359 19.23 20.46 -6.68
CA SER A 359 19.34 21.63 -5.79
C SER A 359 18.01 21.91 -5.09
N PRO A 360 18.01 22.24 -3.78
CA PRO A 360 16.78 22.56 -3.05
C PRO A 360 16.09 23.80 -3.62
N LEU A 361 14.76 23.70 -3.76
CA LEU A 361 13.87 24.78 -4.16
C LEU A 361 13.21 25.44 -2.92
N PRO A 362 12.66 26.67 -3.04
CA PRO A 362 12.00 27.36 -1.94
C PRO A 362 10.78 26.61 -1.39
N ASN A 363 10.66 26.56 -0.07
CA ASN A 363 9.48 26.02 0.64
C ASN A 363 8.42 27.14 0.79
N ASP A 364 7.85 27.59 -0.33
CA ASP A 364 6.85 28.68 -0.38
C ASP A 364 5.40 28.18 -0.55
N GLY A 365 5.21 26.86 -0.62
CA GLY A 365 3.93 26.20 -0.86
C GLY A 365 3.41 26.29 -2.29
N LYS A 366 4.20 26.86 -3.22
CA LYS A 366 3.83 27.13 -4.61
C LYS A 366 4.82 26.57 -5.61
N THR A 367 6.12 26.70 -5.32
CA THR A 367 7.19 26.21 -6.19
C THR A 367 7.11 24.70 -6.29
N ILE A 368 6.92 24.19 -7.51
CA ILE A 368 6.83 22.75 -7.80
C ILE A 368 8.21 22.22 -8.18
N GLY A 369 8.61 21.11 -7.59
CA GLY A 369 9.79 20.35 -7.95
C GLY A 369 9.65 18.90 -7.57
N GLU A 370 10.70 18.10 -7.77
CA GLU A 370 10.71 16.69 -7.38
C GLU A 370 10.76 16.56 -5.86
N ILE A 371 9.90 15.72 -5.31
CA ILE A 371 9.89 15.40 -3.88
C ILE A 371 11.02 14.42 -3.60
N TRP A 372 11.94 14.81 -2.72
CA TRP A 372 12.95 13.92 -2.16
C TRP A 372 12.67 13.65 -0.69
N VAL A 373 12.93 12.41 -0.26
CA VAL A 373 12.63 11.95 1.10
C VAL A 373 13.88 11.39 1.74
N SER A 374 14.08 11.70 3.03
CA SER A 374 15.09 11.10 3.88
C SER A 374 14.45 10.56 5.16
N SER A 375 14.83 9.36 5.59
CA SER A 375 14.36 8.77 6.85
C SER A 375 15.32 7.70 7.35
N PRO A 376 15.32 7.35 8.65
CA PRO A 376 16.19 6.31 9.21
C PRO A 376 15.83 4.88 8.77
N TRP A 377 14.76 4.70 8.02
CA TRP A 377 14.30 3.41 7.49
C TRP A 377 14.36 3.30 5.95
N LEU A 378 15.00 4.25 5.28
CA LEU A 378 15.22 4.12 3.84
C LEU A 378 16.08 2.88 3.56
N PRO A 379 15.74 2.08 2.52
CA PRO A 379 16.60 1.01 2.06
C PRO A 379 17.89 1.58 1.46
N GLU A 380 18.94 0.77 1.43
CA GLU A 380 20.24 1.14 0.82
C GLU A 380 20.18 1.20 -0.72
N GLY A 381 19.10 0.65 -1.30
CA GLY A 381 18.88 0.58 -2.75
C GLY A 381 17.95 -0.58 -3.11
N TYR A 382 17.83 -0.84 -4.40
CA TYR A 382 17.09 -1.98 -4.93
C TYR A 382 17.92 -3.26 -4.84
N TYR A 383 17.27 -4.36 -4.50
CA TYR A 383 17.91 -5.65 -4.31
C TYR A 383 18.51 -6.17 -5.61
N ASN A 384 19.83 -6.43 -5.60
CA ASN A 384 20.62 -6.89 -6.75
C ASN A 384 20.47 -6.02 -8.02
N ASP A 385 20.30 -4.70 -7.85
CA ASP A 385 20.08 -3.76 -8.95
C ASP A 385 20.82 -2.42 -8.68
N PRO A 386 22.14 -2.39 -8.85
CA PRO A 386 22.94 -1.22 -8.52
C PRO A 386 22.68 -0.02 -9.45
N GLU A 387 22.32 -0.25 -10.70
CA GLU A 387 22.08 0.81 -11.68
C GLU A 387 20.81 1.61 -11.30
N ARG A 388 19.66 0.93 -11.15
CA ARG A 388 18.42 1.60 -10.70
C ARG A 388 18.53 2.12 -9.27
N SER A 389 19.39 1.53 -8.45
CA SER A 389 19.66 2.05 -7.10
C SER A 389 20.34 3.40 -7.14
N ALA A 390 21.37 3.57 -7.97
CA ALA A 390 22.08 4.84 -8.12
C ALA A 390 21.18 5.97 -8.67
N GLU A 391 20.22 5.64 -9.53
CA GLU A 391 19.22 6.60 -10.02
C GLU A 391 18.28 7.10 -8.92
N ALA A 392 17.78 6.17 -8.07
CA ALA A 392 16.77 6.46 -7.06
C ALA A 392 17.36 6.95 -5.73
N TYR A 393 18.55 6.48 -5.39
CA TYR A 393 19.31 6.83 -4.18
C TYR A 393 20.67 7.41 -4.60
N PRO A 394 20.70 8.66 -5.08
CA PRO A 394 21.89 9.21 -5.74
C PRO A 394 23.10 9.29 -4.80
N PRO A 395 24.25 8.72 -5.19
CA PRO A 395 25.44 8.68 -4.34
C PRO A 395 25.97 10.07 -3.94
N GLU A 396 25.72 11.08 -4.77
CA GLU A 396 26.08 12.49 -4.51
C GLU A 396 25.21 13.16 -3.45
N HIS A 397 24.07 12.54 -3.10
CA HIS A 397 23.15 12.99 -2.04
C HIS A 397 22.83 11.83 -1.09
N PRO A 398 23.80 11.34 -0.31
CA PRO A 398 23.60 10.16 0.52
C PRO A 398 22.48 10.35 1.54
N GLY A 399 21.67 9.32 1.73
CA GLY A 399 20.51 9.34 2.65
C GLY A 399 19.25 9.98 2.08
N TRP A 400 19.23 10.36 0.79
CA TRP A 400 18.05 10.86 0.10
C TRP A 400 17.55 9.87 -0.95
N PHE A 401 16.25 9.79 -1.06
CA PHE A 401 15.53 9.02 -2.07
C PHE A 401 14.77 9.95 -3.01
N LYS A 402 14.96 9.80 -4.31
CA LYS A 402 14.23 10.48 -5.39
C LYS A 402 12.91 9.74 -5.63
N THR A 403 11.80 10.39 -5.34
CA THR A 403 10.50 9.71 -5.43
C THR A 403 9.95 9.60 -6.85
N GLY A 404 10.39 10.49 -7.75
CA GLY A 404 9.79 10.66 -9.07
C GLY A 404 8.38 11.28 -9.02
N ASP A 405 7.99 11.82 -7.88
CA ASP A 405 6.74 12.55 -7.69
C ASP A 405 7.04 14.05 -7.61
N LEU A 406 6.14 14.88 -8.14
CA LEU A 406 6.22 16.33 -8.09
C LEU A 406 5.35 16.87 -6.96
N GLY A 407 5.82 17.94 -6.32
CA GLY A 407 5.06 18.57 -5.25
C GLY A 407 5.64 19.90 -4.81
N SER A 408 5.00 20.49 -3.80
CA SER A 408 5.47 21.70 -3.12
C SER A 408 5.45 21.51 -1.61
N LEU A 409 6.31 22.23 -0.90
CA LEU A 409 6.37 22.26 0.55
C LEU A 409 6.14 23.69 1.04
N SER A 410 5.24 23.90 1.98
CA SER A 410 5.00 25.21 2.56
C SER A 410 6.01 25.56 3.65
N PRO A 411 6.17 26.86 4.02
CA PRO A 411 7.10 27.28 5.07
C PRO A 411 6.84 26.61 6.43
N ASP A 412 5.60 26.27 6.70
CA ASP A 412 5.15 25.57 7.91
C ASP A 412 5.10 24.04 7.76
N GLY A 413 5.70 23.49 6.70
CA GLY A 413 5.97 22.06 6.54
C GLY A 413 4.80 21.23 6.00
N TRP A 414 3.81 21.82 5.31
CA TRP A 414 2.77 21.08 4.61
C TRP A 414 3.24 20.66 3.23
N LEU A 415 3.25 19.35 3.00
CA LEU A 415 3.49 18.76 1.69
C LEU A 415 2.19 18.71 0.88
N THR A 416 2.26 19.20 -0.36
CA THR A 416 1.24 18.98 -1.39
C THR A 416 1.86 18.16 -2.50
N VAL A 417 1.36 16.94 -2.73
CA VAL A 417 1.76 16.10 -3.86
C VAL A 417 0.94 16.51 -5.07
N ALA A 418 1.63 16.97 -6.12
CA ALA A 418 0.98 17.47 -7.32
C ALA A 418 0.70 16.38 -8.35
N ASP A 419 1.73 15.62 -8.74
CA ASP A 419 1.59 14.55 -9.74
C ASP A 419 2.82 13.64 -9.73
N ARG A 420 2.78 12.55 -10.51
CA ARG A 420 3.99 11.84 -10.92
C ARG A 420 4.67 12.56 -12.08
N GLN A 421 5.99 12.71 -12.02
CA GLN A 421 6.76 13.39 -13.06
C GLN A 421 6.44 12.84 -14.46
N LYS A 422 6.31 11.52 -14.60
CA LYS A 422 5.99 10.85 -15.88
C LYS A 422 4.52 10.95 -16.31
N ASP A 423 3.61 11.33 -15.42
CA ASP A 423 2.18 11.48 -15.68
C ASP A 423 1.78 12.96 -15.83
N ALA A 424 2.62 13.88 -15.35
CA ALA A 424 2.49 15.31 -15.58
C ALA A 424 2.68 15.62 -17.07
N ILE A 425 1.88 16.54 -17.61
CA ILE A 425 1.78 16.83 -19.03
C ILE A 425 2.54 18.13 -19.31
N LYS A 426 3.56 18.09 -20.17
CA LYS A 426 4.37 19.26 -20.50
C LYS A 426 3.84 19.93 -21.77
N SER A 427 2.94 20.89 -21.63
CA SER A 427 2.23 21.56 -22.73
C SER A 427 2.78 22.96 -22.95
N GLY A 428 3.45 23.20 -24.07
CA GLY A 428 4.02 24.53 -24.42
C GLY A 428 5.05 25.05 -23.42
N GLY A 429 5.75 24.15 -22.71
CA GLY A 429 6.71 24.50 -21.67
C GLY A 429 6.12 24.60 -20.26
N GLU A 430 4.82 24.64 -20.12
CA GLU A 430 4.10 24.71 -18.85
C GLU A 430 3.60 23.34 -18.40
N TRP A 431 3.56 23.12 -17.08
CA TRP A 431 3.06 21.86 -16.52
C TRP A 431 1.55 21.86 -16.36
N ILE A 432 0.89 20.79 -16.79
CA ILE A 432 -0.50 20.44 -16.49
C ILE A 432 -0.46 19.20 -15.59
N MET A 433 -0.99 19.33 -14.37
CA MET A 433 -1.02 18.22 -13.42
C MET A 433 -2.25 17.34 -13.72
N SER A 434 -1.99 16.12 -14.19
CA SER A 434 -3.04 15.17 -14.58
C SER A 434 -3.95 14.83 -13.41
N SER A 435 -3.40 14.72 -12.20
CA SER A 435 -4.15 14.41 -10.98
C SER A 435 -5.12 15.53 -10.58
N VAL A 436 -4.77 16.80 -10.83
CA VAL A 436 -5.65 17.95 -10.57
C VAL A 436 -6.82 17.95 -11.56
N LEU A 437 -6.56 17.67 -12.84
CA LEU A 437 -7.62 17.52 -13.83
C LEU A 437 -8.55 16.36 -13.49
N GLU A 438 -8.02 15.23 -13.10
CA GLU A 438 -8.79 14.08 -12.63
C GLU A 438 -9.69 14.45 -11.46
N ALA A 439 -9.17 15.17 -10.49
CA ALA A 439 -9.94 15.64 -9.35
C ALA A 439 -11.12 16.53 -9.80
N VAL A 440 -10.86 17.49 -10.67
CA VAL A 440 -11.90 18.42 -11.20
C VAL A 440 -12.94 17.66 -12.01
N ILE A 441 -12.54 16.80 -12.97
CA ILE A 441 -13.46 16.03 -13.81
C ILE A 441 -14.32 15.07 -12.96
N SER A 442 -13.75 14.50 -11.91
CA SER A 442 -14.46 13.58 -11.01
C SER A 442 -15.62 14.23 -10.23
N GLU A 443 -15.67 15.55 -10.16
CA GLU A 443 -16.79 16.28 -9.53
C GLU A 443 -18.07 16.27 -10.39
N HIS A 444 -17.95 15.91 -11.67
CA HIS A 444 -19.12 15.80 -12.54
C HIS A 444 -20.01 14.62 -12.08
N PRO A 445 -21.34 14.83 -11.85
CA PRO A 445 -22.19 13.82 -11.21
C PRO A 445 -22.29 12.50 -11.99
N LYS A 446 -22.15 12.55 -13.31
CA LYS A 446 -22.20 11.37 -14.19
C LYS A 446 -20.85 10.64 -14.35
N VAL A 447 -19.76 11.12 -13.74
CA VAL A 447 -18.44 10.48 -13.83
C VAL A 447 -18.26 9.49 -12.68
N ALA A 448 -18.00 8.23 -13.02
CA ALA A 448 -17.61 7.19 -12.06
C ALA A 448 -16.11 7.25 -11.78
N MET A 449 -15.31 7.29 -12.85
CA MET A 449 -13.85 7.26 -12.78
C MET A 449 -13.26 8.01 -13.96
N VAL A 450 -12.09 8.62 -13.77
CA VAL A 450 -11.36 9.34 -14.83
C VAL A 450 -9.86 9.15 -14.67
N ALA A 451 -9.17 8.99 -15.78
CA ALA A 451 -7.71 9.04 -15.89
C ALA A 451 -7.32 10.06 -16.96
N VAL A 452 -6.36 10.91 -16.64
CA VAL A 452 -5.83 11.90 -17.61
C VAL A 452 -4.40 11.52 -17.95
N ILE A 453 -4.11 11.43 -19.25
CA ILE A 453 -2.79 11.04 -19.77
C ILE A 453 -2.26 12.08 -20.75
N PRO A 454 -0.92 12.25 -20.86
CA PRO A 454 -0.30 13.01 -21.93
C PRO A 454 -0.46 12.29 -23.27
N VAL A 455 -0.84 13.01 -24.30
CA VAL A 455 -0.77 12.57 -25.69
C VAL A 455 0.06 13.56 -26.50
N PRO A 456 0.83 13.09 -27.50
CA PRO A 456 1.65 13.95 -28.35
C PRO A 456 0.78 14.99 -29.09
N ASP A 457 1.32 16.20 -29.21
CA ASP A 457 0.73 17.31 -29.95
C ASP A 457 1.83 18.07 -30.70
N ASP A 458 1.63 18.28 -32.00
CA ASP A 458 2.64 18.89 -32.88
C ASP A 458 2.98 20.34 -32.49
N ARG A 459 2.06 21.07 -31.89
CA ARG A 459 2.21 22.48 -31.53
C ARG A 459 2.70 22.68 -30.11
N TRP A 460 2.19 21.88 -29.17
CA TRP A 460 2.38 22.06 -27.74
C TRP A 460 3.30 21.03 -27.10
N GLY A 461 3.80 20.05 -27.88
CA GLY A 461 4.55 18.90 -27.40
C GLY A 461 3.64 17.83 -26.83
N GLU A 462 2.87 18.15 -25.79
CA GLU A 462 1.89 17.26 -25.22
C GLU A 462 0.59 17.99 -24.89
N ARG A 463 -0.54 17.25 -24.97
CA ARG A 463 -1.86 17.72 -24.53
C ARG A 463 -2.56 16.67 -23.67
N PRO A 464 -3.46 17.11 -22.76
CA PRO A 464 -4.20 16.19 -21.92
C PRO A 464 -5.30 15.47 -22.72
N LEU A 465 -5.37 14.14 -22.54
CA LEU A 465 -6.47 13.28 -22.94
C LEU A 465 -7.16 12.75 -21.70
N ALA A 466 -8.46 13.02 -21.54
CA ALA A 466 -9.25 12.48 -20.44
C ALA A 466 -9.96 11.18 -20.87
N VAL A 467 -9.67 10.07 -20.19
CA VAL A 467 -10.35 8.79 -20.34
C VAL A 467 -11.35 8.66 -19.20
N VAL A 468 -12.63 8.58 -19.54
CA VAL A 468 -13.74 8.68 -18.56
C VAL A 468 -14.59 7.42 -18.59
N LYS A 469 -14.77 6.81 -17.42
CA LYS A 469 -15.79 5.78 -17.16
C LYS A 469 -17.01 6.49 -16.55
N PRO A 470 -18.16 6.55 -17.24
CA PRO A 470 -19.35 7.22 -16.71
C PRO A 470 -20.17 6.31 -15.80
N LYS A 471 -21.00 6.90 -14.93
CA LYS A 471 -22.10 6.25 -14.19
C LYS A 471 -23.38 6.22 -15.02
N GLU A 472 -23.56 7.27 -15.79
CA GLU A 472 -24.70 7.53 -16.67
C GLU A 472 -24.20 8.10 -18.00
N PRO A 473 -24.92 7.98 -19.11
CA PRO A 473 -24.51 8.56 -20.38
C PRO A 473 -24.14 10.03 -20.27
N VAL A 474 -22.97 10.39 -20.75
CA VAL A 474 -22.42 11.73 -20.75
C VAL A 474 -21.74 12.03 -22.08
N SER A 475 -21.88 13.24 -22.59
CA SER A 475 -21.25 13.65 -23.85
C SER A 475 -19.95 14.42 -23.61
N ASP A 476 -19.08 14.45 -24.65
CA ASP A 476 -17.86 15.26 -24.67
C ASP A 476 -18.15 16.75 -24.43
N SER A 477 -19.19 17.27 -25.06
CA SER A 477 -19.62 18.67 -24.91
C SER A 477 -20.07 18.98 -23.47
N GLU A 478 -20.75 18.07 -22.81
CA GLU A 478 -21.20 18.23 -21.42
C GLU A 478 -19.99 18.28 -20.46
N LEU A 479 -19.03 17.36 -20.62
CA LEU A 479 -17.79 17.36 -19.83
C LEU A 479 -16.96 18.62 -20.07
N ARG A 480 -16.83 19.05 -21.32
CA ARG A 480 -16.11 20.27 -21.70
C ARG A 480 -16.73 21.50 -21.05
N SER A 481 -18.05 21.68 -21.17
CA SER A 481 -18.75 22.80 -20.56
C SER A 481 -18.61 22.80 -19.03
N PHE A 482 -18.64 21.64 -18.40
CA PHE A 482 -18.41 21.53 -16.97
C PHE A 482 -17.01 22.03 -16.59
N ILE A 483 -15.96 21.63 -17.34
CA ILE A 483 -14.59 22.05 -17.07
C ILE A 483 -14.40 23.55 -17.37
N GLU A 484 -15.03 24.10 -18.41
CA GLU A 484 -15.00 25.54 -18.70
C GLU A 484 -15.59 26.36 -17.55
N ASN A 485 -16.63 25.87 -16.89
CA ASN A 485 -17.16 26.49 -15.68
C ASN A 485 -16.11 26.48 -14.54
N LYS A 486 -15.33 25.37 -14.39
CA LYS A 486 -14.25 25.28 -13.39
C LYS A 486 -13.08 26.22 -13.70
N VAL A 487 -12.81 26.50 -14.97
CA VAL A 487 -11.88 27.57 -15.38
C VAL A 487 -12.41 28.94 -14.96
N SER A 488 -13.69 29.20 -15.19
CA SER A 488 -14.35 30.47 -14.80
C SER A 488 -14.35 30.67 -13.27
N GLU A 489 -14.42 29.58 -12.51
CA GLU A 489 -14.26 29.57 -11.04
C GLU A 489 -12.79 29.78 -10.59
N GLY A 490 -11.83 29.86 -11.52
CA GLY A 490 -10.39 30.01 -11.21
C GLY A 490 -9.72 28.76 -10.63
N ARG A 491 -10.34 27.59 -10.75
CA ARG A 491 -9.84 26.34 -10.19
C ARG A 491 -8.73 25.68 -11.02
N ILE A 492 -8.76 25.89 -12.34
CA ILE A 492 -7.75 25.43 -13.29
C ILE A 492 -7.55 26.49 -14.38
N ALA A 493 -6.38 26.49 -15.02
CA ALA A 493 -6.12 27.38 -16.14
C ALA A 493 -6.81 26.90 -17.44
N LYS A 494 -7.17 27.82 -18.32
CA LYS A 494 -7.88 27.52 -19.57
C LYS A 494 -7.11 26.52 -20.46
N PHE A 495 -5.78 26.60 -20.50
CA PHE A 495 -4.96 25.71 -21.33
C PHE A 495 -4.88 24.27 -20.79
N TRP A 496 -5.41 24.01 -19.59
CA TRP A 496 -5.51 22.68 -19.00
C TRP A 496 -6.68 21.86 -19.55
N ILE A 497 -7.67 22.49 -20.19
CA ILE A 497 -8.84 21.80 -20.72
C ILE A 497 -8.38 20.67 -21.66
N PRO A 498 -8.83 19.41 -21.42
CA PRO A 498 -8.51 18.31 -22.31
C PRO A 498 -9.00 18.57 -23.75
N ASP A 499 -8.15 18.30 -24.73
CA ASP A 499 -8.53 18.43 -26.13
C ASP A 499 -9.54 17.35 -26.55
N ARG A 500 -9.49 16.19 -25.89
CA ARG A 500 -10.36 15.05 -26.17
C ARG A 500 -10.82 14.38 -24.88
N PHE A 501 -12.05 13.85 -24.91
CA PHE A 501 -12.62 12.98 -23.89
C PHE A 501 -12.95 11.64 -24.54
N LEU A 502 -12.45 10.54 -23.95
CA LEU A 502 -12.78 9.18 -24.40
C LEU A 502 -13.67 8.54 -23.35
N ILE A 503 -14.87 8.19 -23.76
CA ILE A 503 -15.83 7.47 -22.92
C ILE A 503 -15.54 5.97 -23.07
N VAL A 504 -15.28 5.30 -21.95
CA VAL A 504 -14.92 3.88 -21.90
C VAL A 504 -15.75 3.14 -20.86
N GLU A 505 -15.94 1.84 -21.06
CA GLU A 505 -16.63 0.99 -20.08
C GLU A 505 -15.74 0.68 -18.88
N GLU A 506 -14.42 0.53 -19.12
CA GLU A 506 -13.45 0.19 -18.08
C GLU A 506 -12.15 0.98 -18.22
N ILE A 507 -11.59 1.39 -17.08
CA ILE A 507 -10.25 1.96 -16.98
C ILE A 507 -9.33 0.91 -16.36
N PRO A 508 -8.20 0.55 -17.00
CA PRO A 508 -7.29 -0.47 -16.47
C PRO A 508 -6.68 -0.05 -15.14
N VAL A 509 -6.47 -1.04 -14.27
CA VAL A 509 -5.81 -0.86 -12.98
C VAL A 509 -4.55 -1.72 -12.88
N THR A 510 -3.59 -1.25 -12.09
CA THR A 510 -2.36 -2.00 -11.78
C THR A 510 -2.64 -3.13 -10.79
N SER A 511 -1.66 -4.04 -10.59
CA SER A 511 -1.73 -5.08 -9.56
C SER A 511 -1.89 -4.53 -8.13
N ALA A 512 -1.52 -3.27 -7.89
CA ALA A 512 -1.74 -2.57 -6.63
C ALA A 512 -3.14 -1.91 -6.53
N GLY A 513 -3.99 -2.05 -7.57
CA GLY A 513 -5.32 -1.44 -7.63
C GLY A 513 -5.34 0.04 -7.97
N LYS A 514 -4.25 0.61 -8.49
CA LYS A 514 -4.15 2.01 -8.96
C LYS A 514 -4.52 2.09 -10.43
N LEU A 515 -4.96 3.27 -10.90
CA LEU A 515 -5.16 3.53 -12.33
C LEU A 515 -3.87 3.23 -13.13
N ASN A 516 -4.00 2.45 -14.20
CA ASN A 516 -2.87 2.08 -15.05
C ASN A 516 -2.72 3.04 -16.24
N LYS A 517 -2.22 4.25 -15.96
CA LYS A 517 -1.99 5.27 -16.99
C LYS A 517 -0.97 4.83 -18.05
N GLU A 518 -0.02 3.96 -17.70
CA GLU A 518 0.94 3.42 -18.66
C GLU A 518 0.24 2.58 -19.74
N GLN A 519 -0.68 1.70 -19.33
CA GLN A 519 -1.47 0.92 -20.28
C GLN A 519 -2.35 1.83 -21.14
N LEU A 520 -2.95 2.86 -20.57
CA LEU A 520 -3.72 3.85 -21.32
C LEU A 520 -2.86 4.57 -22.35
N ARG A 521 -1.63 4.98 -21.99
CA ARG A 521 -0.69 5.58 -22.95
C ARG A 521 -0.32 4.63 -24.10
N LYS A 522 -0.16 3.32 -23.84
CA LYS A 522 0.12 2.32 -24.90
C LYS A 522 -1.06 2.13 -25.84
N ILE A 523 -2.29 2.33 -25.37
CA ILE A 523 -3.51 2.16 -26.17
C ILE A 523 -3.82 3.42 -26.98
N TYR A 524 -3.59 4.61 -26.43
CA TYR A 524 -4.14 5.87 -26.97
C TYR A 524 -3.07 6.90 -27.41
N ARG A 525 -1.80 6.56 -27.33
CA ARG A 525 -0.67 7.38 -27.79
C ARG A 525 -0.47 7.31 -29.31
#